data_0c6829ee88e2f87d90e8f6000eb86a01
#
_entry.id   0c6829ee88e2f87d90e8f6000eb86a01
#
_cell.length_a   1.000
_cell.length_b   1.000
_cell.length_c   1.000
_cell.angle_alpha   90.00
_cell.angle_beta   90.00
_cell.angle_gamma   90.00
#
_symmetry.space_group_name_H-M   'P 1'
#
loop_
_entity.id
_entity.type
_entity.pdbx_description
1 polymer ?
#
loop_
_entity_poly.entity_id
_entity_poly.type
_entity_poly.pdbx_seq_one_letter_code
_entity_poly.pdbx_strand_id
1 'polypeptide(L)'
;MKYSLFTIIILLWASTTFAQHALTYQSYAKGVAEQDTTTIQVIENAKCLKIKNVEKSTSNLIPGYAESSTYVDYVLDFVYTILDYGDGKFYSSYSLTDNDVVFSEEGNEKLLGYKCKKYKTSINSNTIEVWMTESLGFEATPMPGLGRLKGVMVRCMRNGSYITDLDVVKDLEFGLIDFIPEYKGEHKTSRELSQLRKDKLVMRIPVFEDEQIHFADYAPFDGEIPYDTTIHFSHGTLIVKRMKLPELPAHYQIFAEIRQRSNGDAYDRSASVFVIPTEKAKSFKDGLQRLEALPTMVGKDGKEYQGIKAEQDYLPPVELVRFFTSFGAGHFNDKVQIDGLEWTEENYYKMEVSKLRDRLRGDVLIGAFIGNYDKGGHKISLDLLAYPGENKWSKKPLKQHSIPLFNTCNVLEMSGQNYGRLFATDSLEVEFELPDSIKNVQLRYISTGHGGWDNGDEFNPKENAIFIDGVKLFTHTPWRCDCATFRDQNPVSGNFWNGLSSSDYSRSGWCPGTATNPVYIDLSGLKPGKHTLRVAIPQGKDEGESFSHWMVSGVLLYEQTKDNK
;
A
#
# COMPACT_ATOMS: atom_id res chain seq x y z
N MET A 1 29.86 50.55 -74.86
CA MET A 1 30.11 49.16 -74.47
C MET A 1 30.68 49.12 -73.07
N LYS A 2 29.89 48.81 -72.08
CA LYS A 2 30.30 48.66 -70.67
C LYS A 2 29.95 47.23 -70.27
N TYR A 3 30.91 46.41 -70.05
CA TYR A 3 30.74 45.06 -69.50
C TYR A 3 30.66 45.17 -67.97
N SER A 4 29.54 44.73 -67.41
CA SER A 4 29.33 44.60 -65.96
C SER A 4 29.77 43.19 -65.54
N LEU A 5 30.76 43.10 -64.69
CA LEU A 5 31.26 41.82 -64.12
C LEU A 5 30.36 41.50 -62.92
N PHE A 6 29.53 40.45 -63.05
CA PHE A 6 28.78 39.87 -61.94
C PHE A 6 29.67 38.89 -61.19
N THR A 7 30.11 39.27 -60.03
CA THR A 7 30.82 38.35 -59.10
C THR A 7 29.81 37.55 -58.31
N ILE A 8 29.66 36.28 -58.61
CA ILE A 8 28.86 35.32 -57.85
C ILE A 8 29.66 34.92 -56.62
N ILE A 9 29.27 35.42 -55.42
CA ILE A 9 29.79 34.93 -54.14
C ILE A 9 28.99 33.65 -53.83
N ILE A 10 29.62 32.51 -54.01
CA ILE A 10 29.14 31.23 -53.52
C ILE A 10 29.43 31.19 -52.02
N LEU A 11 28.44 31.45 -51.21
CA LEU A 11 28.46 31.13 -49.79
C LEU A 11 28.42 29.61 -49.65
N LEU A 12 29.60 29.00 -49.49
CA LEU A 12 29.69 27.64 -48.96
C LEU A 12 29.18 27.65 -47.52
N TRP A 13 27.91 27.27 -47.34
CA TRP A 13 27.45 26.79 -46.04
C TRP A 13 28.18 25.47 -45.80
N ALA A 14 29.23 25.50 -45.03
CA ALA A 14 29.77 24.29 -44.39
C ALA A 14 28.69 23.79 -43.43
N SER A 15 27.84 22.89 -43.90
CA SER A 15 26.98 22.09 -43.01
C SER A 15 27.91 21.26 -42.13
N THR A 16 28.20 21.75 -40.94
CA THR A 16 28.81 20.92 -39.90
C THR A 16 27.79 19.79 -39.60
N THR A 17 27.99 18.66 -40.26
CA THR A 17 27.26 17.45 -39.90
C THR A 17 27.78 17.03 -38.53
N PHE A 18 26.98 17.27 -37.50
CA PHE A 18 27.30 16.77 -36.18
C PHE A 18 27.19 15.25 -36.20
N ALA A 19 28.24 14.55 -35.81
CA ALA A 19 28.16 13.12 -35.62
C ALA A 19 27.21 12.81 -34.48
N GLN A 20 26.30 11.88 -34.70
CA GLN A 20 25.25 11.50 -33.78
C GLN A 20 25.28 9.99 -33.59
N HIS A 21 25.25 9.55 -32.34
CA HIS A 21 25.34 8.13 -32.02
C HIS A 21 24.19 7.70 -31.10
N ALA A 22 23.71 6.48 -31.27
CA ALA A 22 22.86 5.79 -30.32
C ALA A 22 23.61 4.62 -29.69
N LEU A 23 23.65 4.60 -28.37
CA LEU A 23 24.23 3.52 -27.59
C LEU A 23 23.12 2.78 -26.88
N THR A 24 23.11 1.45 -26.99
CA THR A 24 22.17 0.60 -26.25
C THR A 24 22.95 -0.20 -25.20
N TYR A 25 22.44 -0.21 -23.98
CA TYR A 25 22.99 -0.96 -22.88
C TYR A 25 22.01 -2.04 -22.44
N GLN A 26 22.53 -3.24 -22.17
CA GLN A 26 21.80 -4.38 -21.64
C GLN A 26 22.19 -4.59 -20.18
N SER A 27 21.20 -4.69 -19.29
CA SER A 27 21.42 -5.01 -17.87
C SER A 27 21.21 -6.50 -17.59
N TYR A 28 21.99 -7.00 -16.61
CA TYR A 28 21.94 -8.38 -16.14
C TYR A 28 21.87 -8.39 -14.61
N ALA A 29 20.98 -9.21 -14.06
CA ALA A 29 20.92 -9.50 -12.64
C ALA A 29 21.30 -10.97 -12.40
N LYS A 30 22.39 -11.22 -11.65
CA LYS A 30 22.90 -12.58 -11.37
C LYS A 30 23.03 -13.46 -12.61
N GLY A 31 23.51 -12.88 -13.72
CA GLY A 31 23.72 -13.57 -14.99
C GLY A 31 22.47 -13.72 -15.88
N VAL A 32 21.31 -13.24 -15.45
CA VAL A 32 20.06 -13.26 -16.25
C VAL A 32 19.86 -11.87 -16.85
N ALA A 33 19.65 -11.80 -18.18
CA ALA A 33 19.37 -10.53 -18.86
C ALA A 33 18.03 -9.96 -18.40
N GLU A 34 18.02 -8.68 -18.04
CA GLU A 34 16.79 -7.95 -17.75
C GLU A 34 16.06 -7.62 -19.06
N GLN A 35 14.72 -7.48 -18.99
CA GLN A 35 13.91 -7.24 -20.18
C GLN A 35 14.07 -5.82 -20.73
N ASP A 36 14.50 -4.88 -19.86
CA ASP A 36 14.61 -3.46 -20.20
C ASP A 36 16.04 -3.13 -20.64
N THR A 37 16.13 -2.35 -21.72
CA THR A 37 17.39 -1.81 -22.23
C THR A 37 17.42 -0.29 -22.05
N THR A 38 18.60 0.26 -21.77
CA THR A 38 18.81 1.70 -21.72
C THR A 38 19.41 2.18 -23.04
N THR A 39 18.75 3.13 -23.71
CA THR A 39 19.26 3.74 -24.94
C THR A 39 19.69 5.18 -24.68
N ILE A 40 20.89 5.51 -25.12
CA ILE A 40 21.49 6.84 -25.02
C ILE A 40 21.66 7.41 -26.42
N GLN A 41 21.28 8.67 -26.62
CA GLN A 41 21.58 9.45 -27.82
C GLN A 41 22.67 10.46 -27.50
N VAL A 42 23.71 10.49 -28.32
CA VAL A 42 24.90 11.36 -28.11
C VAL A 42 25.06 12.31 -29.29
N ILE A 43 25.28 13.58 -28.97
CA ILE A 43 25.63 14.62 -29.95
C ILE A 43 27.09 15.03 -29.69
N GLU A 44 28.01 14.58 -30.52
CA GLU A 44 29.44 14.70 -30.29
C GLU A 44 29.92 16.15 -30.15
N ASN A 45 29.49 17.04 -31.03
CA ASN A 45 29.95 18.43 -31.02
C ASN A 45 29.23 19.32 -30.02
N ALA A 46 27.96 19.00 -29.66
CA ALA A 46 27.21 19.71 -28.63
C ALA A 46 27.46 19.15 -27.22
N LYS A 47 28.23 18.05 -27.12
CA LYS A 47 28.54 17.36 -25.85
C LYS A 47 27.32 17.17 -24.97
N CYS A 48 26.19 16.83 -25.57
CA CYS A 48 24.91 16.65 -24.92
C CYS A 48 24.45 15.19 -25.10
N LEU A 49 23.92 14.62 -24.04
CA LEU A 49 23.47 13.23 -23.99
C LEU A 49 22.02 13.18 -23.51
N LYS A 50 21.17 12.46 -24.23
CA LYS A 50 19.83 12.09 -23.76
C LYS A 50 19.81 10.64 -23.36
N ILE A 51 19.46 10.34 -22.12
CA ILE A 51 19.22 8.98 -21.65
C ILE A 51 17.71 8.73 -21.73
N LYS A 52 17.34 7.74 -22.51
CA LYS A 52 15.95 7.27 -22.62
C LYS A 52 15.90 5.84 -22.12
N ASN A 53 15.24 5.59 -21.00
CA ASN A 53 14.92 4.24 -20.61
C ASN A 53 13.77 3.77 -21.48
N VAL A 54 14.04 2.76 -22.31
CA VAL A 54 12.98 2.13 -23.11
C VAL A 54 12.29 1.11 -22.22
N GLU A 55 11.46 1.57 -21.29
CA GLU A 55 10.43 0.72 -20.72
C GLU A 55 9.44 0.41 -21.85
N LYS A 56 9.28 -0.87 -22.18
CA LYS A 56 8.30 -1.29 -23.17
C LYS A 56 6.91 -0.81 -22.73
N SER A 57 6.51 0.36 -23.25
CA SER A 57 5.14 0.80 -23.58
C SER A 57 3.97 0.40 -22.64
N THR A 58 4.11 0.48 -21.33
CA THR A 58 2.96 0.47 -20.42
C THR A 58 2.69 1.83 -19.77
N SER A 59 3.60 2.79 -19.96
CA SER A 59 3.55 4.12 -19.33
C SER A 59 2.28 4.92 -19.64
N ASN A 60 1.72 4.75 -20.83
CA ASN A 60 0.49 5.47 -21.25
C ASN A 60 -0.80 4.93 -20.60
N LEU A 61 -0.73 3.84 -19.82
CA LEU A 61 -1.88 3.20 -19.19
C LEU A 61 -1.95 3.46 -17.68
N ILE A 62 -0.92 4.06 -17.09
CA ILE A 62 -0.87 4.34 -15.64
C ILE A 62 -1.18 5.82 -15.41
N PRO A 63 -2.34 6.17 -14.82
CA PRO A 63 -2.63 7.55 -14.45
C PRO A 63 -1.52 8.14 -13.58
N GLY A 64 -1.12 9.38 -13.85
CA GLY A 64 -0.06 10.06 -13.09
C GLY A 64 1.38 9.64 -13.43
N TYR A 65 1.59 8.80 -14.45
CA TYR A 65 2.93 8.48 -14.95
C TYR A 65 3.46 9.62 -15.83
N ALA A 66 4.68 10.09 -15.55
CA ALA A 66 5.37 11.09 -16.36
C ALA A 66 6.30 10.43 -17.37
N GLU A 67 6.40 10.99 -18.56
CA GLU A 67 7.54 10.70 -19.43
C GLU A 67 8.81 11.28 -18.78
N SER A 68 9.77 10.41 -18.46
CA SER A 68 11.03 10.81 -17.82
C SER A 68 12.15 10.83 -18.85
N SER A 69 12.83 11.96 -18.95
CA SER A 69 14.03 12.11 -19.77
C SER A 69 15.19 12.69 -18.95
N THR A 70 16.37 12.10 -19.10
CA THR A 70 17.60 12.61 -18.49
C THR A 70 18.50 13.15 -19.58
N TYR A 71 19.00 14.35 -19.40
CA TYR A 71 19.96 15.01 -20.27
C TYR A 71 21.25 15.26 -19.51
N VAL A 72 22.36 15.04 -20.17
CA VAL A 72 23.69 15.36 -19.65
C VAL A 72 24.31 16.43 -20.55
N ASP A 73 24.61 17.57 -19.99
CA ASP A 73 25.31 18.65 -20.66
C ASP A 73 26.78 18.66 -20.19
N TYR A 74 27.66 18.10 -21.00
CA TYR A 74 29.10 18.05 -20.70
C TYR A 74 29.81 19.41 -20.89
N VAL A 75 29.15 20.39 -21.54
CA VAL A 75 29.67 21.75 -21.70
C VAL A 75 29.43 22.57 -20.44
N LEU A 76 28.20 22.51 -19.92
CA LEU A 76 27.78 23.23 -18.71
C LEU A 76 28.04 22.42 -17.43
N ASP A 77 28.42 21.16 -17.56
CA ASP A 77 28.70 20.22 -16.45
C ASP A 77 27.45 19.94 -15.57
N PHE A 78 26.28 19.80 -16.21
CA PHE A 78 25.03 19.53 -15.52
C PHE A 78 24.30 18.31 -16.06
N VAL A 79 23.58 17.65 -15.16
CA VAL A 79 22.57 16.64 -15.47
C VAL A 79 21.18 17.24 -15.19
N TYR A 80 20.27 17.09 -16.14
CA TYR A 80 18.87 17.50 -16.01
C TYR A 80 17.97 16.27 -16.06
N THR A 81 17.13 16.06 -15.05
CA THR A 81 16.04 15.08 -15.10
C THR A 81 14.73 15.83 -15.29
N ILE A 82 14.01 15.57 -16.38
CA ILE A 82 12.76 16.25 -16.74
C ILE A 82 11.64 15.22 -16.66
N LEU A 83 10.56 15.56 -15.94
CA LEU A 83 9.30 14.83 -15.90
C LEU A 83 8.23 15.62 -16.66
N ASP A 84 7.62 14.99 -17.66
CA ASP A 84 6.53 15.56 -18.46
C ASP A 84 5.24 14.77 -18.18
N TYR A 85 4.27 15.43 -17.54
CA TYR A 85 2.96 14.86 -17.22
C TYR A 85 1.90 15.20 -18.28
N GLY A 86 2.27 15.96 -19.33
CA GLY A 86 1.33 16.46 -20.33
C GLY A 86 0.63 17.75 -19.89
N ASP A 87 0.18 17.82 -18.66
CA ASP A 87 -0.42 19.01 -18.02
C ASP A 87 0.61 19.92 -17.33
N GLY A 88 1.84 19.45 -17.14
CA GLY A 88 2.93 20.19 -16.54
C GLY A 88 4.29 19.48 -16.67
N LYS A 89 5.35 20.30 -16.74
CA LYS A 89 6.73 19.84 -16.77
C LYS A 89 7.48 20.30 -15.53
N PHE A 90 8.27 19.40 -14.98
CA PHE A 90 9.11 19.66 -13.81
C PHE A 90 10.51 19.11 -14.05
N TYR A 91 11.52 19.77 -13.52
CA TYR A 91 12.89 19.28 -13.65
C TYR A 91 13.71 19.49 -12.39
N SER A 92 14.72 18.63 -12.22
CA SER A 92 15.83 18.84 -11.29
C SER A 92 17.15 18.86 -12.04
N SER A 93 18.16 19.48 -11.46
CA SER A 93 19.51 19.49 -11.99
C SER A 93 20.55 19.30 -10.89
N TYR A 94 21.68 18.70 -11.25
CA TYR A 94 22.86 18.57 -10.40
C TYR A 94 24.13 18.61 -11.25
N SER A 95 25.28 19.00 -10.64
CA SER A 95 26.57 19.01 -11.32
C SER A 95 27.10 17.59 -11.50
N LEU A 96 27.69 17.29 -12.64
CA LEU A 96 28.39 16.03 -12.92
C LEU A 96 29.65 15.85 -12.09
N THR A 97 30.33 16.95 -11.74
CA THR A 97 31.63 16.94 -11.06
C THR A 97 31.54 17.22 -9.58
N ASP A 98 30.49 17.91 -9.15
CA ASP A 98 30.22 18.20 -7.74
C ASP A 98 29.42 17.04 -7.12
N ASN A 99 30.06 15.88 -6.98
CA ASN A 99 29.53 14.71 -6.31
C ASN A 99 30.62 14.08 -5.42
N ASP A 100 30.20 13.41 -4.36
CA ASP A 100 31.09 12.78 -3.37
C ASP A 100 31.68 11.43 -3.85
N VAL A 101 31.54 11.08 -5.13
CA VAL A 101 31.99 9.78 -5.66
C VAL A 101 33.44 9.86 -6.07
N VAL A 102 34.31 9.22 -5.31
CA VAL A 102 35.75 9.13 -5.59
C VAL A 102 36.08 7.74 -6.15
N PHE A 103 36.72 7.71 -7.33
CA PHE A 103 37.15 6.48 -7.97
C PHE A 103 38.67 6.25 -7.80
N SER A 104 39.06 4.99 -7.55
CA SER A 104 40.40 4.49 -7.74
C SER A 104 40.56 3.89 -9.14
N GLU A 105 41.65 4.18 -9.84
CA GLU A 105 42.01 3.53 -11.10
C GLU A 105 42.67 2.17 -10.81
N GLU A 106 42.07 1.08 -11.35
CA GLU A 106 42.49 -0.31 -11.09
C GLU A 106 43.36 -0.88 -12.24
N GLY A 107 43.59 -0.10 -13.32
CA GLY A 107 44.40 -0.49 -14.46
C GLY A 107 43.67 -0.52 -15.80
N ASN A 108 44.26 -1.19 -16.79
CA ASN A 108 43.73 -1.26 -18.14
C ASN A 108 43.48 -2.71 -18.54
N GLU A 109 42.33 -2.97 -19.18
CA GLU A 109 42.01 -4.30 -19.72
C GLU A 109 41.17 -4.20 -21.01
N LYS A 110 41.12 -5.30 -21.75
CA LYS A 110 40.26 -5.38 -22.95
C LYS A 110 38.93 -6.03 -22.58
N LEU A 111 37.82 -5.31 -22.81
CA LEU A 111 36.47 -5.76 -22.49
C LEU A 111 35.51 -5.48 -23.65
N LEU A 112 34.66 -6.45 -24.05
CA LEU A 112 33.70 -6.34 -25.16
C LEU A 112 34.28 -5.77 -26.44
N GLY A 113 35.56 -6.05 -26.72
CA GLY A 113 36.28 -5.56 -27.91
C GLY A 113 37.01 -4.21 -27.73
N TYR A 114 36.75 -3.47 -26.65
CA TYR A 114 37.31 -2.15 -26.37
C TYR A 114 38.52 -2.24 -25.44
N LYS A 115 39.46 -1.31 -25.60
CA LYS A 115 40.54 -1.06 -24.61
C LYS A 115 39.92 -0.14 -23.54
N CYS A 116 39.86 -0.61 -22.30
CA CYS A 116 39.18 0.09 -21.21
C CYS A 116 40.18 0.42 -20.08
N LYS A 117 39.94 1.55 -19.42
CA LYS A 117 40.44 1.82 -18.07
C LYS A 117 39.39 1.34 -17.09
N LYS A 118 39.84 0.61 -16.08
CA LYS A 118 38.97 0.13 -15.00
C LYS A 118 39.07 1.05 -13.80
N TYR A 119 37.90 1.41 -13.26
CA TYR A 119 37.75 2.24 -12.07
C TYR A 119 36.91 1.50 -11.03
N LYS A 120 37.19 1.79 -9.75
CA LYS A 120 36.45 1.18 -8.63
C LYS A 120 36.09 2.24 -7.58
N THR A 121 34.91 2.10 -7.02
CA THR A 121 34.45 2.93 -5.90
C THR A 121 33.50 2.13 -4.98
N SER A 122 33.15 2.72 -3.85
CA SER A 122 32.15 2.18 -2.93
C SER A 122 31.10 3.26 -2.62
N ILE A 123 29.81 2.95 -2.87
CA ILE A 123 28.69 3.84 -2.60
C ILE A 123 27.66 3.08 -1.76
N ASN A 124 27.31 3.61 -0.59
CA ASN A 124 26.33 2.98 0.32
C ASN A 124 26.57 1.48 0.53
N SER A 125 27.81 1.09 0.85
CA SER A 125 28.28 -0.30 1.02
C SER A 125 28.24 -1.18 -0.24
N ASN A 126 27.93 -0.61 -1.42
CA ASN A 126 28.04 -1.33 -2.68
C ASN A 126 29.39 -1.08 -3.33
N THR A 127 30.07 -2.15 -3.74
CA THR A 127 31.24 -2.06 -4.61
C THR A 127 30.76 -1.83 -6.04
N ILE A 128 31.30 -0.77 -6.68
CA ILE A 128 30.99 -0.41 -8.06
C ILE A 128 32.30 -0.40 -8.85
N GLU A 129 32.33 -1.15 -9.94
CA GLU A 129 33.43 -1.21 -10.88
C GLU A 129 32.93 -0.72 -12.24
N VAL A 130 33.71 0.18 -12.88
CA VAL A 130 33.34 0.81 -14.15
C VAL A 130 34.49 0.68 -15.14
N TRP A 131 34.18 0.29 -16.37
CA TRP A 131 35.12 0.21 -17.48
C TRP A 131 34.78 1.28 -18.52
N MET A 132 35.75 2.18 -18.73
CA MET A 132 35.61 3.33 -19.64
C MET A 132 36.56 3.19 -20.83
N THR A 133 36.09 3.51 -22.04
CA THR A 133 36.90 3.55 -23.25
C THR A 133 36.96 4.94 -23.87
N GLU A 134 38.15 5.40 -24.26
CA GLU A 134 38.32 6.64 -25.02
C GLU A 134 38.37 6.37 -26.56
N SER A 135 38.32 5.10 -26.99
CA SER A 135 38.50 4.73 -28.41
C SER A 135 37.31 5.15 -29.31
N LEU A 136 36.20 5.57 -28.76
CA LEU A 136 35.04 6.05 -29.50
C LEU A 136 35.06 7.56 -29.78
N GLY A 137 35.95 8.33 -29.15
CA GLY A 137 36.17 9.75 -29.44
C GLY A 137 35.19 10.72 -28.77
N PHE A 138 34.22 10.23 -28.01
CA PHE A 138 33.24 11.05 -27.27
C PHE A 138 33.04 10.54 -25.85
N GLU A 139 32.29 11.30 -25.03
CA GLU A 139 31.93 10.90 -23.66
C GLU A 139 30.46 10.46 -23.59
N ALA A 140 30.18 9.33 -22.93
CA ALA A 140 28.82 8.86 -22.70
C ALA A 140 28.73 7.87 -21.53
N THR A 141 27.70 8.00 -20.71
CA THR A 141 27.39 7.07 -19.63
C THR A 141 25.88 6.91 -19.44
N PRO A 142 25.34 5.70 -19.22
CA PRO A 142 23.95 5.49 -18.82
C PRO A 142 23.72 5.84 -17.33
N MET A 143 24.80 6.11 -16.59
CA MET A 143 24.77 6.34 -15.14
C MET A 143 25.46 7.66 -14.75
N PRO A 144 24.89 8.81 -15.14
CA PRO A 144 25.52 10.11 -14.85
C PRO A 144 25.65 10.40 -13.35
N GLY A 145 24.84 9.77 -12.49
CA GLY A 145 24.96 9.88 -11.04
C GLY A 145 26.27 9.32 -10.45
N LEU A 146 27.06 8.58 -11.25
CA LEU A 146 28.41 8.15 -10.85
C LEU A 146 29.46 9.24 -11.04
N GLY A 147 29.08 10.40 -11.58
CA GLY A 147 30.00 11.48 -11.89
C GLY A 147 30.63 11.36 -13.27
N ARG A 148 31.56 12.28 -13.57
CA ARG A 148 32.20 12.38 -14.87
C ARG A 148 33.47 11.53 -14.94
N LEU A 149 33.41 10.44 -15.70
CA LEU A 149 34.55 9.64 -16.11
C LEU A 149 34.78 9.85 -17.61
N LYS A 150 36.06 10.01 -18.02
CA LYS A 150 36.43 10.31 -19.41
C LYS A 150 36.15 9.12 -20.33
N GLY A 151 35.49 9.37 -21.47
CA GLY A 151 35.18 8.39 -22.51
C GLY A 151 33.74 7.80 -22.38
N VAL A 152 33.56 6.63 -23.00
CA VAL A 152 32.28 5.90 -23.03
C VAL A 152 32.31 4.75 -22.02
N MET A 153 31.29 4.61 -21.23
CA MET A 153 31.13 3.48 -20.30
C MET A 153 30.84 2.20 -21.09
N VAL A 154 31.74 1.21 -20.99
CA VAL A 154 31.58 -0.11 -21.62
C VAL A 154 30.89 -1.08 -20.68
N ARG A 155 31.18 -1.00 -19.38
CA ARG A 155 30.52 -1.82 -18.34
C ARG A 155 30.44 -1.05 -17.03
N CYS A 156 29.36 -1.24 -16.33
CA CYS A 156 29.27 -1.00 -14.89
C CYS A 156 28.87 -2.29 -14.19
N MET A 157 29.56 -2.66 -13.13
CA MET A 157 29.28 -3.84 -12.32
C MET A 157 29.12 -3.44 -10.85
N ARG A 158 28.00 -3.84 -10.25
CA ARG A 158 27.70 -3.65 -8.82
C ARG A 158 27.73 -4.98 -8.09
N ASN A 159 28.54 -5.06 -7.04
CA ASN A 159 28.67 -6.24 -6.17
C ASN A 159 28.94 -7.55 -6.93
N GLY A 160 29.63 -7.48 -8.07
CA GLY A 160 29.98 -8.66 -8.88
C GLY A 160 28.81 -9.38 -9.57
N SER A 161 27.56 -8.93 -9.40
CA SER A 161 26.38 -9.69 -9.85
C SER A 161 25.35 -8.87 -10.64
N TYR A 162 25.38 -7.55 -10.54
CA TYR A 162 24.53 -6.66 -11.32
C TYR A 162 25.41 -5.94 -12.35
N ILE A 163 25.20 -6.22 -13.62
CA ILE A 163 26.05 -5.76 -14.72
C ILE A 163 25.20 -4.96 -15.71
N THR A 164 25.72 -3.83 -16.18
CA THR A 164 25.16 -3.08 -17.30
C THR A 164 26.25 -2.97 -18.34
N ASP A 165 26.06 -3.59 -19.50
CA ASP A 165 27.00 -3.69 -20.60
C ASP A 165 26.57 -2.87 -21.80
N LEU A 166 27.55 -2.23 -22.46
CA LEU A 166 27.37 -1.64 -23.78
C LEU A 166 27.15 -2.78 -24.79
N ASP A 167 25.97 -2.83 -25.39
CA ASP A 167 25.59 -3.87 -26.36
C ASP A 167 25.80 -3.39 -27.80
N VAL A 168 25.27 -2.20 -28.13
CA VAL A 168 25.27 -1.69 -29.51
C VAL A 168 25.68 -0.23 -29.56
N VAL A 169 26.51 0.14 -30.53
CA VAL A 169 26.80 1.52 -30.96
C VAL A 169 26.35 1.66 -32.40
N LYS A 170 25.49 2.64 -32.69
CA LYS A 170 25.00 2.95 -34.04
C LYS A 170 25.11 4.42 -34.33
N ASP A 171 25.48 4.76 -35.57
CA ASP A 171 25.37 6.12 -36.08
C ASP A 171 23.89 6.44 -36.34
N LEU A 172 23.47 7.66 -36.04
CA LEU A 172 22.13 8.16 -36.28
C LEU A 172 22.10 9.15 -37.43
N GLU A 173 21.05 9.10 -38.25
CA GLU A 173 20.80 10.10 -39.27
C GLU A 173 20.45 11.45 -38.65
N PHE A 174 20.87 12.54 -39.31
CA PHE A 174 20.60 13.90 -38.90
C PHE A 174 19.08 14.15 -38.78
N GLY A 175 18.66 14.69 -37.64
CA GLY A 175 17.27 15.06 -37.37
C GLY A 175 16.50 14.14 -36.41
N LEU A 176 17.08 13.02 -35.97
CA LEU A 176 16.45 12.08 -35.03
C LEU A 176 16.75 12.36 -33.55
N ILE A 177 17.43 13.46 -33.23
CA ILE A 177 17.85 13.78 -31.85
C ILE A 177 17.00 14.89 -31.25
N ASP A 178 16.54 14.63 -30.04
CA ASP A 178 15.97 15.66 -29.17
C ASP A 178 17.10 16.39 -28.42
N PHE A 179 17.25 17.66 -28.68
CA PHE A 179 18.14 18.52 -27.89
C PHE A 179 17.58 18.73 -26.49
N ILE A 180 18.42 19.20 -25.57
CA ILE A 180 17.94 19.68 -24.26
C ILE A 180 16.90 20.76 -24.54
N PRO A 181 15.65 20.60 -24.08
CA PRO A 181 14.61 21.58 -24.36
C PRO A 181 14.95 22.93 -23.70
N GLU A 182 14.70 24.03 -24.41
CA GLU A 182 14.88 25.38 -23.87
C GLU A 182 14.02 25.56 -22.62
N TYR A 183 12.75 25.15 -22.71
CA TYR A 183 11.84 25.12 -21.57
C TYR A 183 11.81 23.74 -20.93
N LYS A 184 12.38 23.65 -19.72
CA LYS A 184 12.47 22.42 -18.94
C LYS A 184 11.30 22.21 -17.96
N GLY A 185 10.50 23.25 -17.73
CA GLY A 185 9.43 23.26 -16.74
C GLY A 185 9.81 24.00 -15.45
N GLU A 186 9.07 23.73 -14.37
CA GLU A 186 9.35 24.26 -13.04
C GLU A 186 10.52 23.53 -12.38
N HIS A 187 11.48 24.28 -11.83
CA HIS A 187 12.60 23.70 -11.12
C HIS A 187 12.18 23.15 -9.75
N LYS A 188 12.62 21.94 -9.46
CA LYS A 188 12.48 21.26 -8.16
C LYS A 188 13.85 20.73 -7.75
N THR A 189 14.09 20.62 -6.45
CA THR A 189 15.20 19.81 -5.97
C THR A 189 15.00 18.35 -6.36
N SER A 190 16.06 17.54 -6.41
CA SER A 190 15.95 16.09 -6.71
C SER A 190 15.01 15.36 -5.73
N ARG A 191 14.97 15.81 -4.46
CA ARG A 191 14.09 15.27 -3.44
C ARG A 191 12.62 15.62 -3.73
N GLU A 192 12.34 16.89 -4.02
CA GLU A 192 10.97 17.34 -4.36
C GLU A 192 10.47 16.69 -5.65
N LEU A 193 11.33 16.57 -6.67
CA LEU A 193 10.96 15.89 -7.92
C LEU A 193 10.65 14.40 -7.69
N SER A 194 11.43 13.72 -6.87
CA SER A 194 11.18 12.33 -6.48
C SER A 194 9.88 12.19 -5.68
N GLN A 195 9.59 13.14 -4.78
CA GLN A 195 8.34 13.14 -4.02
C GLN A 195 7.14 13.40 -4.93
N LEU A 196 7.22 14.41 -5.80
CA LEU A 196 6.17 14.72 -6.79
C LEU A 196 5.84 13.50 -7.67
N ARG A 197 6.86 12.76 -8.12
CA ARG A 197 6.67 11.52 -8.89
C ARG A 197 5.90 10.47 -8.11
N LYS A 198 6.21 10.28 -6.83
CA LYS A 198 5.48 9.35 -5.95
C LYS A 198 4.03 9.80 -5.76
N ASP A 199 3.82 11.07 -5.43
CA ASP A 199 2.50 11.61 -5.15
C ASP A 199 1.55 11.54 -6.35
N LYS A 200 2.07 11.80 -7.56
CA LYS A 200 1.30 11.69 -8.81
C LYS A 200 0.94 10.24 -9.19
N LEU A 201 1.75 9.26 -8.79
CA LEU A 201 1.51 7.85 -9.05
C LEU A 201 0.52 7.22 -8.06
N VAL A 202 0.36 7.77 -6.87
CA VAL A 202 -0.55 7.27 -5.85
C VAL A 202 -1.94 7.82 -6.09
N MET A 203 -2.90 6.95 -6.34
CA MET A 203 -4.30 7.33 -6.36
C MET A 203 -4.83 7.35 -4.93
N ARG A 204 -5.20 8.53 -4.44
CA ARG A 204 -5.84 8.73 -3.15
C ARG A 204 -7.34 8.91 -3.34
N ILE A 205 -8.12 8.11 -2.62
CA ILE A 205 -9.59 8.19 -2.59
C ILE A 205 -9.99 8.48 -1.13
N PRO A 206 -10.30 9.73 -0.77
CA PRO A 206 -10.74 10.07 0.57
C PRO A 206 -12.13 9.49 0.83
N VAL A 207 -12.28 8.78 1.94
CA VAL A 207 -13.56 8.20 2.38
C VAL A 207 -14.16 9.03 3.51
N PHE A 208 -13.41 9.21 4.59
CA PHE A 208 -13.78 10.06 5.72
C PHE A 208 -12.68 11.10 5.94
N GLU A 209 -13.07 12.34 6.26
CA GLU A 209 -12.14 13.44 6.52
C GLU A 209 -12.52 14.11 7.84
N ASP A 210 -11.71 13.87 8.88
CA ASP A 210 -11.87 14.39 10.25
C ASP A 210 -13.29 14.19 10.84
N GLU A 211 -13.94 13.09 10.45
CA GLU A 211 -15.29 12.76 10.91
C GLU A 211 -15.30 12.41 12.40
N GLN A 212 -16.33 12.84 13.11
CA GLN A 212 -16.47 12.56 14.53
C GLN A 212 -17.28 11.27 14.76
N ILE A 213 -16.74 10.35 15.54
CA ILE A 213 -17.43 9.15 16.03
C ILE A 213 -17.54 9.28 17.55
N HIS A 214 -18.75 9.48 18.06
CA HIS A 214 -18.99 9.78 19.47
C HIS A 214 -20.39 9.30 19.90
N PHE A 215 -20.60 9.18 21.20
CA PHE A 215 -21.92 8.83 21.72
C PHE A 215 -22.84 10.06 21.76
N ALA A 216 -23.85 10.06 20.90
CA ALA A 216 -24.86 11.12 20.82
C ALA A 216 -26.17 10.60 20.25
N ASP A 217 -27.27 11.27 20.61
CA ASP A 217 -28.59 10.99 20.03
C ASP A 217 -28.73 11.68 18.67
N TYR A 218 -28.72 10.87 17.63
CA TYR A 218 -29.03 11.30 16.26
C TYR A 218 -30.50 10.97 15.93
N ALA A 219 -31.11 11.81 15.12
CA ALA A 219 -32.41 11.49 14.56
C ALA A 219 -32.32 10.18 13.75
N PRO A 220 -33.26 9.25 13.90
CA PRO A 220 -33.28 8.02 13.11
C PRO A 220 -33.23 8.36 11.62
N PHE A 221 -32.27 7.77 10.91
CA PHE A 221 -32.16 7.90 9.46
C PHE A 221 -33.01 6.82 8.80
N ASP A 222 -34.06 7.24 8.08
CA ASP A 222 -34.94 6.35 7.33
C ASP A 222 -34.83 6.70 5.83
N GLY A 223 -34.34 5.78 5.03
CA GLY A 223 -34.15 5.98 3.60
C GLY A 223 -32.86 5.39 3.02
N GLU A 224 -32.59 5.73 1.77
CA GLU A 224 -31.32 5.38 1.12
C GLU A 224 -30.21 6.33 1.54
N ILE A 225 -29.03 5.78 1.87
CA ILE A 225 -27.83 6.56 2.19
C ILE A 225 -27.41 7.31 0.93
N PRO A 226 -27.37 8.67 0.95
CA PRO A 226 -26.93 9.44 -0.20
C PRO A 226 -25.46 9.21 -0.51
N TYR A 227 -25.05 9.42 -1.79
CA TYR A 227 -23.64 9.37 -2.14
C TYR A 227 -22.86 10.50 -1.45
N ASP A 228 -21.64 10.17 -1.08
CA ASP A 228 -20.63 11.09 -0.54
C ASP A 228 -21.06 11.83 0.74
N THR A 229 -22.10 11.32 1.42
CA THR A 229 -22.63 11.85 2.67
C THR A 229 -22.39 10.88 3.81
N THR A 230 -21.81 11.36 4.91
CA THR A 230 -21.62 10.58 6.13
C THR A 230 -22.88 10.58 6.96
N ILE A 231 -23.41 9.39 7.30
CA ILE A 231 -24.59 9.21 8.16
C ILE A 231 -24.15 8.48 9.44
N HIS A 232 -24.63 8.99 10.59
CA HIS A 232 -24.40 8.39 11.89
C HIS A 232 -25.48 7.38 12.25
N PHE A 233 -25.07 6.24 12.80
CA PHE A 233 -25.91 5.16 13.28
C PHE A 233 -25.48 4.72 14.68
N SER A 234 -26.27 3.85 15.32
CA SER A 234 -25.93 3.26 16.62
C SER A 234 -25.49 4.32 17.64
N HIS A 235 -26.34 5.32 17.88
CA HIS A 235 -26.08 6.48 18.74
C HIS A 235 -24.74 7.20 18.41
N GLY A 236 -24.41 7.29 17.13
CA GLY A 236 -23.23 8.04 16.65
C GLY A 236 -21.91 7.29 16.71
N THR A 237 -21.87 6.08 17.28
CA THR A 237 -20.64 5.27 17.38
C THR A 237 -20.25 4.56 16.09
N LEU A 238 -21.14 4.57 15.10
CA LEU A 238 -20.95 4.07 13.75
C LEU A 238 -21.28 5.15 12.73
N ILE A 239 -20.37 5.39 11.79
CA ILE A 239 -20.60 6.21 10.60
C ILE A 239 -20.59 5.34 9.35
N VAL A 240 -21.47 5.65 8.39
CA VAL A 240 -21.51 4.96 7.09
C VAL A 240 -21.58 6.00 5.97
N LYS A 241 -20.81 5.77 4.90
CA LYS A 241 -20.84 6.56 3.68
C LYS A 241 -21.04 5.66 2.46
N ARG A 242 -21.90 6.09 1.53
CA ARG A 242 -22.05 5.47 0.22
C ARG A 242 -21.16 6.15 -0.79
N MET A 243 -20.36 5.39 -1.51
CA MET A 243 -19.41 5.92 -2.48
C MET A 243 -19.46 5.15 -3.80
N LYS A 244 -19.10 5.84 -4.88
CA LYS A 244 -18.85 5.20 -6.17
C LYS A 244 -17.36 5.10 -6.40
N LEU A 245 -16.78 3.93 -6.12
CA LEU A 245 -15.35 3.70 -6.27
C LEU A 245 -14.99 3.32 -7.72
N PRO A 246 -13.84 3.80 -8.23
CA PRO A 246 -13.36 3.42 -9.56
C PRO A 246 -12.93 1.94 -9.59
N GLU A 247 -12.92 1.35 -10.77
CA GLU A 247 -12.28 0.05 -10.97
C GLU A 247 -10.76 0.25 -11.07
N LEU A 248 -10.05 -0.20 -10.05
CA LEU A 248 -8.59 -0.08 -9.99
C LEU A 248 -7.91 -1.18 -10.81
N PRO A 249 -6.84 -0.86 -11.57
CA PRO A 249 -6.09 -1.86 -12.33
C PRO A 249 -5.63 -3.02 -11.44
N ALA A 250 -5.67 -4.24 -11.97
CA ALA A 250 -5.41 -5.46 -11.19
C ALA A 250 -4.01 -5.53 -10.56
N HIS A 251 -3.03 -4.83 -11.12
CA HIS A 251 -1.65 -4.75 -10.61
C HIS A 251 -1.45 -3.70 -9.51
N TYR A 252 -2.46 -2.85 -9.22
CA TYR A 252 -2.37 -1.87 -8.13
C TYR A 252 -2.48 -2.58 -6.78
N GLN A 253 -1.65 -2.15 -5.84
CA GLN A 253 -1.79 -2.50 -4.42
C GLN A 253 -2.68 -1.47 -3.74
N ILE A 254 -3.68 -1.92 -2.98
CA ILE A 254 -4.66 -1.07 -2.31
C ILE A 254 -4.40 -1.12 -0.81
N PHE A 255 -4.30 0.05 -0.20
CA PHE A 255 -4.17 0.20 1.25
C PHE A 255 -5.34 1.01 1.80
N ALA A 256 -5.88 0.59 2.92
CA ALA A 256 -6.71 1.43 3.78
C ALA A 256 -5.78 2.11 4.79
N GLU A 257 -5.81 3.45 4.79
CA GLU A 257 -5.00 4.30 5.68
C GLU A 257 -5.91 5.10 6.57
N ILE A 258 -5.73 4.96 7.88
CA ILE A 258 -6.55 5.60 8.90
C ILE A 258 -5.68 6.52 9.73
N ARG A 259 -6.17 7.73 9.96
CA ARG A 259 -5.66 8.66 10.97
C ARG A 259 -6.76 8.85 12.00
N GLN A 260 -6.39 8.72 13.27
CA GLN A 260 -7.35 8.78 14.38
C GLN A 260 -6.73 9.47 15.58
N ARG A 261 -7.52 10.31 16.26
CA ARG A 261 -7.17 10.91 17.54
C ARG A 261 -8.37 10.94 18.48
N SER A 262 -8.08 11.01 19.77
CA SER A 262 -9.11 11.30 20.76
C SER A 262 -9.70 12.70 20.54
N ASN A 263 -10.99 12.86 20.84
CA ASN A 263 -11.67 14.15 20.90
C ASN A 263 -12.44 14.30 22.25
N GLY A 264 -12.00 13.51 23.27
CA GLY A 264 -12.58 13.50 24.61
C GLY A 264 -12.56 12.13 25.27
N ASP A 265 -12.70 11.03 24.52
CA ASP A 265 -12.60 9.68 25.08
C ASP A 265 -11.13 9.34 25.41
N ALA A 266 -10.91 8.93 26.66
CA ALA A 266 -9.59 8.61 27.19
C ALA A 266 -9.20 7.12 27.05
N TYR A 267 -10.10 6.25 26.55
CA TYR A 267 -9.95 4.80 26.60
C TYR A 267 -9.52 4.17 25.26
N ASP A 268 -8.95 2.98 25.37
CA ASP A 268 -8.53 2.10 24.29
C ASP A 268 -9.74 1.34 23.70
N ARG A 269 -10.45 1.94 22.78
CA ARG A 269 -11.69 1.39 22.19
C ARG A 269 -11.41 0.45 21.04
N SER A 270 -12.20 -0.62 20.96
CA SER A 270 -12.28 -1.46 19.78
C SER A 270 -12.88 -0.68 18.60
N ALA A 271 -12.28 -0.86 17.42
CA ALA A 271 -12.68 -0.15 16.22
C ALA A 271 -12.55 -1.01 14.96
N SER A 272 -13.38 -0.75 13.97
CA SER A 272 -13.39 -1.47 12.71
C SER A 272 -13.78 -0.57 11.55
N VAL A 273 -13.06 -0.67 10.43
CA VAL A 273 -13.48 -0.15 9.13
C VAL A 273 -13.85 -1.33 8.26
N PHE A 274 -15.00 -1.27 7.60
CA PHE A 274 -15.57 -2.38 6.85
C PHE A 274 -16.41 -1.94 5.65
N VAL A 275 -16.60 -2.85 4.70
CA VAL A 275 -17.57 -2.71 3.59
C VAL A 275 -18.82 -3.51 3.93
N ILE A 276 -19.99 -2.94 3.63
CA ILE A 276 -21.29 -3.61 3.77
C ILE A 276 -21.68 -4.22 2.43
N PRO A 277 -21.74 -5.56 2.29
CA PRO A 277 -22.25 -6.22 1.09
C PRO A 277 -23.74 -5.92 0.87
N THR A 278 -24.12 -5.69 -0.40
CA THR A 278 -25.50 -5.37 -0.79
C THR A 278 -26.04 -6.26 -1.92
N GLU A 279 -25.29 -7.30 -2.29
CA GLU A 279 -25.62 -8.19 -3.41
C GLU A 279 -26.63 -9.31 -3.07
N LYS A 280 -27.05 -9.42 -1.81
CA LYS A 280 -28.05 -10.38 -1.36
C LYS A 280 -29.37 -9.69 -1.02
N ALA A 281 -30.44 -10.48 -0.83
CA ALA A 281 -31.78 -9.97 -0.51
C ALA A 281 -31.83 -9.22 0.83
N LYS A 282 -31.03 -9.66 1.81
CA LYS A 282 -30.81 -8.99 3.08
C LYS A 282 -29.39 -8.44 3.14
N SER A 283 -29.22 -7.31 3.77
CA SER A 283 -27.92 -6.65 3.94
C SER A 283 -27.76 -6.18 5.39
N PHE A 284 -26.52 -6.07 5.85
CA PHE A 284 -26.22 -5.42 7.12
C PHE A 284 -26.75 -3.97 7.17
N LYS A 285 -26.91 -3.32 6.01
CA LYS A 285 -27.56 -2.01 5.88
C LYS A 285 -28.97 -1.99 6.52
N ASP A 286 -29.73 -3.08 6.43
CA ASP A 286 -31.09 -3.15 6.98
C ASP A 286 -31.06 -3.10 8.52
N GLY A 287 -30.00 -3.65 9.13
CA GLY A 287 -29.76 -3.59 10.57
C GLY A 287 -29.35 -2.22 11.10
N LEU A 288 -28.86 -1.31 10.24
CA LEU A 288 -28.52 0.07 10.64
C LEU A 288 -29.75 0.83 11.13
N GLN A 289 -30.91 0.51 10.60
CA GLN A 289 -32.19 1.13 10.97
C GLN A 289 -32.88 0.34 12.07
N ARG A 290 -32.88 -1.00 11.97
CA ARG A 290 -33.56 -1.90 12.90
C ARG A 290 -32.72 -3.17 13.06
N LEU A 291 -32.18 -3.40 14.25
CA LEU A 291 -31.33 -4.55 14.54
C LEU A 291 -32.03 -5.89 14.21
N GLU A 292 -33.34 -5.97 14.42
CA GLU A 292 -34.17 -7.16 14.18
C GLU A 292 -34.30 -7.53 12.70
N ALA A 293 -33.91 -6.64 11.78
CA ALA A 293 -33.90 -6.94 10.36
C ALA A 293 -32.74 -7.87 9.97
N LEU A 294 -31.72 -8.00 10.84
CA LEU A 294 -30.59 -8.89 10.61
C LEU A 294 -30.97 -10.35 10.89
N PRO A 295 -30.41 -11.31 10.14
CA PRO A 295 -30.51 -12.72 10.49
C PRO A 295 -29.96 -12.96 11.89
N THR A 296 -30.65 -13.77 12.67
CA THR A 296 -30.31 -14.01 14.07
C THR A 296 -29.92 -15.47 14.28
N MET A 297 -28.75 -15.70 14.85
CA MET A 297 -28.32 -17.01 15.34
C MET A 297 -28.58 -17.07 16.85
N VAL A 298 -29.27 -18.13 17.30
CA VAL A 298 -29.41 -18.40 18.74
C VAL A 298 -28.28 -19.34 19.17
N GLY A 299 -27.46 -18.85 20.09
CA GLY A 299 -26.38 -19.65 20.68
C GLY A 299 -26.89 -20.67 21.70
N LYS A 300 -26.09 -21.66 22.09
CA LYS A 300 -26.38 -22.61 23.18
C LYS A 300 -26.54 -21.94 24.54
N ASP A 301 -26.05 -20.72 24.69
CA ASP A 301 -26.25 -19.84 25.84
C ASP A 301 -27.66 -19.17 25.85
N GLY A 302 -28.48 -19.43 24.82
CA GLY A 302 -29.81 -18.85 24.65
C GLY A 302 -29.80 -17.38 24.20
N LYS A 303 -28.64 -16.79 23.90
CA LYS A 303 -28.52 -15.42 23.39
C LYS A 303 -28.69 -15.37 21.89
N GLU A 304 -29.24 -14.27 21.42
CA GLU A 304 -29.40 -13.95 20.01
C GLU A 304 -28.21 -13.16 19.51
N TYR A 305 -27.59 -13.60 18.38
CA TYR A 305 -26.46 -12.95 17.74
C TYR A 305 -26.86 -12.49 16.34
N GLN A 306 -26.98 -11.18 16.16
CA GLN A 306 -27.53 -10.58 14.95
C GLN A 306 -26.46 -10.37 13.89
N GLY A 307 -26.68 -10.89 12.67
CA GLY A 307 -25.90 -10.62 11.47
C GLY A 307 -24.46 -11.12 11.48
N ILE A 308 -24.13 -12.09 12.34
CA ILE A 308 -22.72 -12.49 12.57
C ILE A 308 -22.16 -13.47 11.54
N LYS A 309 -23.01 -14.17 10.77
CA LYS A 309 -22.56 -15.16 9.78
C LYS A 309 -23.33 -15.08 8.47
N ALA A 310 -22.71 -15.58 7.40
CA ALA A 310 -23.35 -15.69 6.09
C ALA A 310 -24.51 -16.69 6.14
N GLU A 311 -25.57 -16.35 5.42
CA GLU A 311 -26.71 -17.19 5.15
C GLU A 311 -27.03 -17.18 3.65
N GLN A 312 -28.02 -17.96 3.21
CA GLN A 312 -28.36 -18.05 1.79
C GLN A 312 -28.69 -16.67 1.18
N ASP A 313 -29.36 -15.82 1.94
CA ASP A 313 -29.86 -14.51 1.52
C ASP A 313 -29.15 -13.32 2.20
N TYR A 314 -28.04 -13.56 2.93
CA TYR A 314 -27.32 -12.55 3.70
C TYR A 314 -25.79 -12.77 3.68
N LEU A 315 -25.03 -11.68 3.66
CA LEU A 315 -23.58 -11.66 3.86
C LEU A 315 -23.20 -10.66 4.98
N PRO A 316 -22.33 -11.05 5.92
CA PRO A 316 -21.87 -10.16 6.98
C PRO A 316 -20.92 -9.09 6.45
N PRO A 317 -20.69 -7.99 7.20
CA PRO A 317 -19.72 -6.96 6.84
C PRO A 317 -18.30 -7.52 6.60
N VAL A 318 -17.63 -7.01 5.55
CA VAL A 318 -16.26 -7.33 5.20
C VAL A 318 -15.31 -6.37 5.89
N GLU A 319 -14.65 -6.83 6.93
CA GLU A 319 -13.71 -6.00 7.67
C GLU A 319 -12.45 -5.71 6.85
N LEU A 320 -12.14 -4.43 6.62
CA LEU A 320 -10.92 -3.97 5.99
C LEU A 320 -9.80 -3.86 7.01
N VAL A 321 -10.05 -3.15 8.11
CA VAL A 321 -9.08 -2.88 9.18
C VAL A 321 -9.77 -3.03 10.53
N ARG A 322 -9.22 -3.87 11.41
CA ARG A 322 -9.47 -3.83 12.84
C ARG A 322 -8.37 -3.02 13.50
N PHE A 323 -8.73 -2.06 14.32
CA PHE A 323 -7.77 -1.27 15.06
C PHE A 323 -8.31 -0.94 16.45
N PHE A 324 -7.43 -0.44 17.30
CA PHE A 324 -7.75 -0.05 18.66
C PHE A 324 -7.29 1.38 18.87
N THR A 325 -8.16 2.22 19.43
CA THR A 325 -7.74 3.57 19.78
C THR A 325 -6.70 3.51 20.87
N SER A 326 -5.89 4.53 20.98
CA SER A 326 -4.97 4.70 22.10
C SER A 326 -5.67 5.34 23.29
N PHE A 327 -5.02 5.29 24.45
CA PHE A 327 -5.45 6.03 25.63
C PHE A 327 -5.23 7.53 25.44
N GLY A 328 -6.15 8.19 24.74
CA GLY A 328 -6.31 9.63 24.72
C GLY A 328 -5.32 10.44 23.87
N ALA A 329 -4.59 9.83 22.92
CA ALA A 329 -3.65 10.54 22.03
C ALA A 329 -4.30 11.73 21.32
N GLY A 330 -3.58 12.85 21.24
CA GLY A 330 -4.01 14.13 20.71
C GLY A 330 -4.71 15.00 21.76
N HIS A 331 -5.86 14.59 22.26
CA HIS A 331 -6.67 15.41 23.17
C HIS A 331 -6.06 15.54 24.57
N PHE A 332 -5.38 14.52 25.06
CA PHE A 332 -4.86 14.48 26.43
C PHE A 332 -3.34 14.57 26.52
N ASN A 333 -2.64 14.92 25.47
CA ASN A 333 -1.17 14.98 25.44
C ASN A 333 -0.58 15.93 26.51
N ASP A 334 -1.28 17.02 26.81
CA ASP A 334 -0.85 18.00 27.82
C ASP A 334 -1.13 17.58 29.28
N LYS A 335 -1.89 16.49 29.50
CA LYS A 335 -2.31 16.07 30.85
C LYS A 335 -1.22 15.32 31.63
N VAL A 336 -0.37 14.59 30.93
CA VAL A 336 0.69 13.78 31.50
C VAL A 336 2.01 14.11 30.80
N GLN A 337 3.05 14.38 31.59
CA GLN A 337 4.40 14.63 31.07
C GLN A 337 5.32 13.51 31.57
N ILE A 338 6.09 12.91 30.66
CA ILE A 338 7.13 11.93 30.98
C ILE A 338 8.43 12.43 30.37
N ASP A 339 9.47 12.60 31.18
CA ASP A 339 10.75 13.08 30.71
C ASP A 339 11.33 12.22 29.62
N GLY A 340 11.66 12.86 28.48
CA GLY A 340 12.23 12.19 27.30
C GLY A 340 11.23 11.45 26.42
N LEU A 341 9.92 11.57 26.67
CA LEU A 341 8.86 11.00 25.83
C LEU A 341 7.99 12.11 25.24
N GLU A 342 7.82 12.09 23.92
CA GLU A 342 6.87 12.94 23.20
C GLU A 342 5.65 12.11 22.79
N TRP A 343 4.45 12.60 23.10
CA TRP A 343 3.22 11.92 22.77
C TRP A 343 2.88 12.09 21.29
N THR A 344 2.37 11.03 20.68
CA THR A 344 1.82 11.07 19.33
C THR A 344 0.55 11.94 19.28
N GLU A 345 0.48 12.87 18.33
CA GLU A 345 -0.70 13.74 18.13
C GLU A 345 -1.87 13.01 17.48
N GLU A 346 -1.58 12.05 16.62
CA GLU A 346 -2.57 11.30 15.85
C GLU A 346 -2.06 9.88 15.59
N ASN A 347 -2.88 8.87 15.87
CA ASN A 347 -2.54 7.49 15.56
C ASN A 347 -2.70 7.23 14.05
N TYR A 348 -1.80 6.43 13.52
CA TYR A 348 -1.75 6.08 12.11
C TYR A 348 -1.82 4.57 11.92
N TYR A 349 -2.83 4.12 11.18
CA TYR A 349 -3.00 2.70 10.87
C TYR A 349 -3.02 2.52 9.36
N LYS A 350 -2.33 1.48 8.87
CA LYS A 350 -2.28 1.16 7.46
C LYS A 350 -2.38 -0.33 7.23
N MET A 351 -3.30 -0.76 6.37
CA MET A 351 -3.54 -2.16 6.07
C MET A 351 -3.62 -2.37 4.56
N GLU A 352 -2.90 -3.37 4.04
CA GLU A 352 -3.08 -3.79 2.67
C GLU A 352 -4.40 -4.56 2.52
N VAL A 353 -5.24 -4.07 1.59
CA VAL A 353 -6.58 -4.63 1.30
C VAL A 353 -6.72 -5.07 -0.16
N SER A 354 -5.61 -5.24 -0.88
CA SER A 354 -5.57 -5.60 -2.31
C SER A 354 -6.37 -6.87 -2.62
N LYS A 355 -6.37 -7.84 -1.70
CA LYS A 355 -7.11 -9.10 -1.84
C LYS A 355 -8.63 -8.95 -1.70
N LEU A 356 -9.10 -7.79 -1.26
CA LEU A 356 -10.52 -7.44 -1.13
C LEU A 356 -10.97 -6.45 -2.23
N ARG A 357 -10.21 -6.32 -3.33
CA ARG A 357 -10.49 -5.37 -4.41
C ARG A 357 -11.85 -5.53 -5.07
N ASP A 358 -12.39 -6.75 -5.10
CA ASP A 358 -13.73 -7.04 -5.61
C ASP A 358 -14.83 -6.36 -4.78
N ARG A 359 -14.54 -6.04 -3.52
CA ARG A 359 -15.41 -5.29 -2.59
C ARG A 359 -15.21 -3.78 -2.64
N LEU A 360 -14.13 -3.31 -3.28
CA LEU A 360 -13.71 -1.90 -3.33
C LEU A 360 -13.86 -1.33 -4.74
N ARG A 361 -15.02 -1.56 -5.38
CA ARG A 361 -15.35 -1.06 -6.72
C ARG A 361 -16.84 -0.82 -6.90
N GLY A 362 -17.19 0.10 -7.79
CA GLY A 362 -18.59 0.41 -8.09
C GLY A 362 -19.29 1.08 -6.91
N ASP A 363 -20.55 0.76 -6.69
CA ASP A 363 -21.38 1.28 -5.60
C ASP A 363 -21.08 0.52 -4.32
N VAL A 364 -20.52 1.20 -3.31
CA VAL A 364 -20.10 0.59 -2.04
C VAL A 364 -20.59 1.40 -0.85
N LEU A 365 -20.92 0.69 0.23
CA LEU A 365 -21.15 1.27 1.56
C LEU A 365 -19.95 0.96 2.44
N ILE A 366 -19.28 1.99 2.93
CA ILE A 366 -18.12 1.87 3.84
C ILE A 366 -18.53 2.37 5.20
N GLY A 367 -18.35 1.52 6.23
CA GLY A 367 -18.60 1.85 7.63
C GLY A 367 -17.29 2.04 8.42
N ALA A 368 -17.32 2.93 9.40
CA ALA A 368 -16.29 3.05 10.43
C ALA A 368 -16.96 3.10 11.81
N PHE A 369 -16.53 2.20 12.68
CA PHE A 369 -17.03 2.03 14.03
C PHE A 369 -15.91 2.26 15.05
N ILE A 370 -16.23 2.96 16.14
CA ILE A 370 -15.41 3.06 17.35
C ILE A 370 -16.36 2.94 18.54
N GLY A 371 -16.26 1.83 19.30
CA GLY A 371 -17.10 1.58 20.47
C GLY A 371 -16.76 2.54 21.58
N ASN A 372 -17.67 3.48 21.92
CA ASN A 372 -17.42 4.44 22.99
C ASN A 372 -18.73 4.95 23.60
N TYR A 373 -18.64 5.55 24.79
CA TYR A 373 -19.75 6.15 25.53
C TYR A 373 -19.52 7.65 25.76
N ASP A 374 -18.48 8.22 25.15
CA ASP A 374 -18.08 9.59 25.37
C ASP A 374 -18.73 10.55 24.36
N LYS A 375 -19.17 11.73 24.83
CA LYS A 375 -19.80 12.75 23.97
C LYS A 375 -18.82 13.45 23.04
N GLY A 376 -17.56 13.51 23.38
CA GLY A 376 -16.50 14.00 22.49
C GLY A 376 -16.02 12.92 21.54
N GLY A 377 -15.83 11.69 22.05
CA GLY A 377 -15.44 10.50 21.30
C GLY A 377 -14.08 10.64 20.62
N HIS A 378 -14.06 10.36 19.32
CA HIS A 378 -12.86 10.33 18.49
C HIS A 378 -13.07 11.05 17.17
N LYS A 379 -11.98 11.48 16.54
CA LYS A 379 -11.91 11.96 15.16
C LYS A 379 -11.22 10.94 14.28
N ILE A 380 -11.74 10.69 13.07
CA ILE A 380 -11.20 9.73 12.12
C ILE A 380 -11.13 10.29 10.71
N SER A 381 -10.03 10.01 10.02
CA SER A 381 -9.91 10.14 8.57
C SER A 381 -9.56 8.77 7.97
N LEU A 382 -10.16 8.43 6.84
CA LEU A 382 -9.89 7.20 6.10
C LEU A 382 -9.64 7.53 4.64
N ASP A 383 -8.50 7.10 4.13
CA ASP A 383 -8.16 7.12 2.71
C ASP A 383 -7.98 5.69 2.17
N LEU A 384 -8.45 5.44 0.96
CA LEU A 384 -8.01 4.31 0.17
C LEU A 384 -6.89 4.79 -0.76
N LEU A 385 -5.71 4.20 -0.60
CA LEU A 385 -4.52 4.51 -1.39
C LEU A 385 -4.22 3.37 -2.35
N ALA A 386 -4.14 3.68 -3.64
CA ALA A 386 -3.78 2.71 -4.65
C ALA A 386 -2.41 3.04 -5.24
N TYR A 387 -1.47 2.11 -5.12
CA TYR A 387 -0.11 2.21 -5.63
C TYR A 387 0.05 1.33 -6.85
N PRO A 388 0.63 1.82 -7.97
CA PRO A 388 0.93 0.96 -9.10
C PRO A 388 1.95 -0.11 -8.67
N GLY A 389 1.59 -1.38 -8.79
CA GLY A 389 2.49 -2.49 -8.55
C GLY A 389 3.54 -2.62 -9.65
N GLU A 390 4.63 -3.32 -9.37
CA GLU A 390 5.63 -3.65 -10.38
C GLU A 390 5.03 -4.57 -11.45
N ASN A 391 4.96 -4.07 -12.68
CA ASN A 391 4.43 -4.80 -13.83
C ASN A 391 5.44 -5.81 -14.40
N LYS A 392 6.29 -6.40 -13.55
CA LYS A 392 7.36 -7.33 -13.95
C LYS A 392 6.90 -8.69 -14.49
N TRP A 393 5.60 -8.98 -14.38
CA TRP A 393 5.09 -10.29 -14.75
C TRP A 393 4.08 -10.18 -15.88
N SER A 394 4.45 -10.60 -17.06
CA SER A 394 3.64 -10.65 -18.29
C SER A 394 2.41 -11.58 -18.22
N LYS A 395 2.10 -12.16 -17.08
CA LYS A 395 0.89 -12.96 -16.89
C LYS A 395 -0.27 -12.05 -16.47
N LYS A 396 -1.35 -12.10 -17.24
CA LYS A 396 -2.62 -11.46 -16.91
C LYS A 396 -2.99 -11.88 -15.48
N PRO A 397 -3.14 -10.94 -14.51
CA PRO A 397 -3.47 -11.28 -13.14
C PRO A 397 -4.81 -12.01 -13.11
N LEU A 398 -4.90 -13.07 -12.30
CA LEU A 398 -6.14 -13.79 -12.08
C LEU A 398 -7.13 -12.89 -11.36
N LYS A 399 -8.41 -13.08 -11.63
CA LYS A 399 -9.48 -12.30 -11.03
C LYS A 399 -9.66 -12.74 -9.57
N GLN A 400 -9.41 -11.82 -8.64
CA GLN A 400 -9.57 -12.03 -7.21
C GLN A 400 -11.05 -11.95 -6.81
N HIS A 401 -11.49 -12.89 -5.98
CA HIS A 401 -12.84 -12.94 -5.41
C HIS A 401 -12.80 -13.14 -3.90
N SER A 402 -13.82 -12.63 -3.22
CA SER A 402 -14.00 -12.78 -1.78
C SER A 402 -15.43 -13.19 -1.42
N ILE A 403 -15.57 -14.11 -0.44
CA ILE A 403 -16.84 -14.50 0.14
C ILE A 403 -16.78 -14.19 1.64
N PRO A 404 -17.55 -13.21 2.14
CA PRO A 404 -17.68 -12.98 3.57
C PRO A 404 -18.34 -14.18 4.24
N LEU A 405 -17.73 -14.72 5.28
CA LEU A 405 -18.26 -15.89 6.00
C LEU A 405 -18.86 -15.53 7.36
N PHE A 406 -18.14 -14.74 8.13
CA PHE A 406 -18.60 -14.33 9.47
C PHE A 406 -17.89 -13.04 9.93
N ASN A 407 -18.56 -12.32 10.83
CA ASN A 407 -18.03 -11.16 11.53
C ASN A 407 -18.79 -10.99 12.86
N THR A 408 -18.10 -11.18 14.00
CA THR A 408 -18.68 -11.02 15.34
C THR A 408 -18.34 -9.68 15.99
N CYS A 409 -17.78 -8.71 15.24
CA CYS A 409 -17.66 -7.34 15.73
C CYS A 409 -19.05 -6.76 15.97
N ASN A 410 -19.31 -6.30 17.17
CA ASN A 410 -20.58 -5.73 17.58
C ASN A 410 -20.69 -4.24 17.21
N VAL A 411 -20.57 -3.93 15.92
CA VAL A 411 -20.56 -2.55 15.41
C VAL A 411 -21.87 -1.79 15.60
N LEU A 412 -22.97 -2.51 15.93
CA LEU A 412 -24.24 -1.95 16.35
C LEU A 412 -24.45 -2.08 17.88
N GLU A 413 -23.39 -2.02 18.66
CA GLU A 413 -23.40 -2.17 20.11
C GLU A 413 -24.44 -1.27 20.77
N MET A 414 -24.46 0.03 20.44
CA MET A 414 -25.41 0.99 21.02
C MET A 414 -26.85 0.78 20.55
N SER A 415 -27.07 -0.02 19.52
CA SER A 415 -28.39 -0.50 19.09
C SER A 415 -28.79 -1.84 19.71
N GLY A 416 -27.97 -2.40 20.61
CA GLY A 416 -28.26 -3.64 21.34
C GLY A 416 -27.73 -4.91 20.68
N GLN A 417 -26.85 -4.83 19.68
CA GLN A 417 -26.19 -6.01 19.10
C GLN A 417 -25.33 -6.71 20.17
N ASN A 418 -25.51 -8.02 20.29
CA ASN A 418 -24.78 -8.80 21.28
C ASN A 418 -23.29 -8.93 20.93
N TYR A 419 -22.47 -8.91 21.98
CA TYR A 419 -21.04 -9.23 21.91
C TYR A 419 -20.79 -10.67 21.51
N GLY A 420 -19.64 -10.98 20.91
CA GLY A 420 -19.24 -12.33 20.52
C GLY A 420 -18.93 -13.26 21.70
N ARG A 421 -19.90 -13.50 22.58
CA ARG A 421 -19.80 -14.30 23.81
C ARG A 421 -20.12 -15.80 23.59
N LEU A 422 -20.54 -16.18 22.40
CA LEU A 422 -21.00 -17.54 22.08
C LEU A 422 -19.92 -18.62 22.35
N PHE A 423 -18.65 -18.28 22.26
CA PHE A 423 -17.56 -19.24 22.36
C PHE A 423 -17.37 -19.86 23.76
N ALA A 424 -18.01 -19.29 24.79
CA ALA A 424 -18.04 -19.89 26.13
C ALA A 424 -18.80 -21.23 26.17
N THR A 425 -19.77 -21.41 25.29
CA THR A 425 -20.70 -22.56 25.31
C THR A 425 -20.86 -23.24 23.94
N ASP A 426 -20.44 -22.57 22.87
CA ASP A 426 -20.65 -23.00 21.49
C ASP A 426 -19.43 -22.73 20.60
N SER A 427 -19.56 -22.98 19.32
CA SER A 427 -18.63 -22.62 18.25
C SER A 427 -19.40 -21.92 17.12
N LEU A 428 -18.72 -21.03 16.40
CA LEU A 428 -19.30 -20.40 15.22
C LEU A 428 -19.13 -21.34 14.02
N GLU A 429 -20.25 -21.71 13.41
CA GLU A 429 -20.28 -22.57 12.23
C GLU A 429 -20.96 -21.88 11.07
N VAL A 430 -20.36 -21.99 9.87
CA VAL A 430 -20.87 -21.42 8.62
C VAL A 430 -20.67 -22.36 7.46
N GLU A 431 -21.68 -22.52 6.60
CA GLU A 431 -21.59 -23.22 5.34
C GLU A 431 -21.16 -22.27 4.22
N PHE A 432 -20.34 -22.76 3.29
CA PHE A 432 -19.94 -22.02 2.10
C PHE A 432 -19.81 -22.97 0.90
N GLU A 433 -19.80 -22.41 -0.30
CA GLU A 433 -19.63 -23.17 -1.53
C GLU A 433 -18.47 -22.61 -2.35
N LEU A 434 -17.54 -23.47 -2.74
CA LEU A 434 -16.42 -23.16 -3.60
C LEU A 434 -16.79 -23.43 -5.06
N PRO A 435 -16.68 -22.42 -5.95
CA PRO A 435 -16.95 -22.62 -7.37
C PRO A 435 -15.87 -23.49 -8.04
N ASP A 436 -16.19 -23.97 -9.25
CA ASP A 436 -15.24 -24.67 -10.11
C ASP A 436 -14.13 -23.74 -10.63
N SER A 437 -13.00 -24.33 -10.99
CA SER A 437 -11.89 -23.62 -11.67
C SER A 437 -11.27 -22.47 -10.86
N ILE A 438 -11.03 -22.73 -9.58
CA ILE A 438 -10.40 -21.79 -8.64
C ILE A 438 -8.98 -22.21 -8.24
N LYS A 439 -8.20 -21.24 -7.75
CA LYS A 439 -6.86 -21.42 -7.18
C LYS A 439 -6.64 -20.50 -5.99
N ASN A 440 -5.58 -20.78 -5.25
CA ASN A 440 -5.09 -19.93 -4.15
C ASN A 440 -6.18 -19.60 -3.13
N VAL A 441 -6.95 -20.64 -2.75
CA VAL A 441 -8.02 -20.50 -1.74
C VAL A 441 -7.39 -20.25 -0.39
N GLN A 442 -7.81 -19.17 0.28
CA GLN A 442 -7.31 -18.78 1.60
C GLN A 442 -8.45 -18.24 2.46
N LEU A 443 -8.41 -18.49 3.75
CA LEU A 443 -9.24 -17.76 4.72
C LEU A 443 -8.43 -16.57 5.27
N ARG A 444 -8.92 -15.35 5.06
CA ARG A 444 -8.45 -14.17 5.77
C ARG A 444 -9.17 -14.11 7.10
N TYR A 445 -8.44 -14.33 8.20
CA TYR A 445 -8.97 -14.43 9.55
C TYR A 445 -8.40 -13.34 10.44
N ILE A 446 -9.28 -12.60 11.15
CA ILE A 446 -8.88 -11.64 12.18
C ILE A 446 -9.53 -12.09 13.48
N SER A 447 -8.78 -12.07 14.59
CA SER A 447 -9.27 -12.49 15.89
C SER A 447 -8.64 -11.66 17.00
N THR A 448 -9.49 -11.16 17.91
CA THR A 448 -9.08 -10.45 19.13
C THR A 448 -9.97 -10.86 20.30
N GLY A 449 -9.34 -11.10 21.46
CA GLY A 449 -10.02 -11.42 22.71
C GLY A 449 -10.15 -10.21 23.60
N HIS A 450 -11.26 -10.07 24.27
CA HIS A 450 -11.64 -8.90 25.07
C HIS A 450 -12.34 -9.29 26.36
N GLY A 451 -12.34 -8.34 27.29
CA GLY A 451 -13.12 -8.40 28.51
C GLY A 451 -12.55 -9.36 29.57
N GLY A 452 -13.23 -9.40 30.68
CA GLY A 452 -12.75 -10.01 31.91
C GLY A 452 -11.58 -9.24 32.51
N TRP A 453 -11.44 -9.30 33.84
CA TRP A 453 -10.27 -8.74 34.50
C TRP A 453 -9.12 -9.77 34.54
N ASP A 454 -8.54 -10.09 35.67
CA ASP A 454 -7.33 -10.90 35.81
C ASP A 454 -7.35 -12.24 35.05
N ASN A 455 -8.52 -12.87 34.92
CA ASN A 455 -8.68 -14.15 34.21
C ASN A 455 -9.41 -14.01 32.87
N GLY A 456 -9.68 -12.77 32.45
CA GLY A 456 -10.39 -12.49 31.20
C GLY A 456 -9.55 -12.73 29.95
N ASP A 457 -10.24 -12.94 28.84
CA ASP A 457 -9.61 -13.30 27.56
C ASP A 457 -8.80 -12.16 26.96
N GLU A 458 -8.93 -10.94 27.43
CA GLU A 458 -8.05 -9.83 27.01
C GLU A 458 -6.59 -10.08 27.38
N PHE A 459 -6.36 -10.53 28.61
CA PHE A 459 -5.02 -10.72 29.19
C PHE A 459 -4.56 -12.17 29.31
N ASN A 460 -5.35 -13.11 28.80
CA ASN A 460 -5.03 -14.54 28.82
C ASN A 460 -5.08 -15.13 27.41
N PRO A 461 -3.97 -15.72 26.92
CA PRO A 461 -3.92 -16.28 25.58
C PRO A 461 -4.87 -17.47 25.43
N LYS A 462 -5.66 -17.52 24.35
CA LYS A 462 -6.55 -18.61 24.00
C LYS A 462 -6.26 -19.11 22.58
N GLU A 463 -6.19 -20.41 22.41
CA GLU A 463 -6.06 -21.02 21.10
C GLU A 463 -7.38 -20.92 20.32
N ASN A 464 -7.35 -20.33 19.13
CA ASN A 464 -8.45 -20.37 18.18
C ASN A 464 -8.24 -21.57 17.25
N ALA A 465 -9.19 -22.47 17.18
CA ALA A 465 -9.14 -23.65 16.33
C ALA A 465 -10.11 -23.49 15.13
N ILE A 466 -9.60 -23.73 13.93
CA ILE A 466 -10.35 -23.69 12.68
C ILE A 466 -10.52 -25.12 12.17
N PHE A 467 -11.77 -25.51 11.91
CA PHE A 467 -12.14 -26.80 11.37
C PHE A 467 -12.78 -26.61 9.99
N ILE A 468 -12.49 -27.52 9.07
CA ILE A 468 -13.19 -27.64 7.78
C ILE A 468 -13.74 -29.06 7.69
N ASP A 469 -15.03 -29.17 7.40
CA ASP A 469 -15.76 -30.45 7.29
C ASP A 469 -15.53 -31.37 8.49
N GLY A 470 -15.50 -30.78 9.69
CA GLY A 470 -15.27 -31.48 10.94
C GLY A 470 -13.81 -31.78 11.28
N VAL A 471 -12.87 -31.59 10.33
CA VAL A 471 -11.43 -31.83 10.54
C VAL A 471 -10.74 -30.56 11.03
N LYS A 472 -9.98 -30.65 12.13
CA LYS A 472 -9.17 -29.53 12.63
C LYS A 472 -8.01 -29.25 11.68
N LEU A 473 -8.05 -28.10 11.00
CA LEU A 473 -7.08 -27.74 9.98
C LEU A 473 -5.99 -26.81 10.50
N PHE A 474 -6.34 -25.88 11.37
CA PHE A 474 -5.42 -24.81 11.79
C PHE A 474 -5.71 -24.40 13.23
N THR A 475 -4.64 -23.99 13.94
CA THR A 475 -4.74 -23.35 15.25
C THR A 475 -3.92 -22.06 15.28
N HIS A 476 -4.41 -21.07 15.97
CA HIS A 476 -3.76 -19.78 16.15
C HIS A 476 -4.04 -19.24 17.54
N THR A 477 -3.01 -18.82 18.24
CA THR A 477 -3.17 -18.07 19.50
C THR A 477 -2.86 -16.59 19.21
N PRO A 478 -3.90 -15.74 19.08
CA PRO A 478 -3.70 -14.32 18.85
C PRO A 478 -3.15 -13.67 20.12
N TRP A 479 -1.85 -13.51 20.21
CA TRP A 479 -1.18 -12.94 21.37
C TRP A 479 -0.13 -11.91 20.95
N ARG A 480 -0.17 -10.74 21.59
CA ARG A 480 0.79 -9.67 21.37
C ARG A 480 1.53 -9.37 22.67
N CYS A 481 2.85 -9.39 22.62
CA CYS A 481 3.74 -9.06 23.74
C CYS A 481 4.60 -7.81 23.47
N ASP A 482 4.26 -7.06 22.43
CA ASP A 482 4.96 -5.85 21.98
C ASP A 482 4.24 -4.54 22.36
N CYS A 483 3.18 -4.59 23.18
CA CYS A 483 2.34 -3.43 23.48
C CYS A 483 3.11 -2.29 24.14
N ALA A 484 4.09 -2.58 24.98
CA ALA A 484 4.94 -1.56 25.60
C ALA A 484 5.74 -0.70 24.61
N THR A 485 5.92 -1.16 23.35
CA THR A 485 6.60 -0.39 22.31
C THR A 485 5.77 0.77 21.76
N PHE A 486 4.48 0.82 22.09
CA PHE A 486 3.53 1.87 21.68
C PHE A 486 3.17 2.82 22.84
N ARG A 487 4.03 2.92 23.85
CA ARG A 487 3.78 3.76 25.02
C ARG A 487 3.58 5.24 24.65
N ASP A 488 4.31 5.74 23.67
CA ASP A 488 4.24 7.10 23.15
C ASP A 488 2.88 7.48 22.54
N GLN A 489 2.05 6.50 22.22
CA GLN A 489 0.69 6.69 21.72
C GLN A 489 -0.39 6.72 22.82
N ASN A 490 -0.02 6.50 24.08
CA ASN A 490 -0.95 6.24 25.18
C ASN A 490 -0.76 7.20 26.37
N PRO A 491 -1.00 8.52 26.21
CA PRO A 491 -0.69 9.53 27.21
C PRO A 491 -1.41 9.34 28.56
N VAL A 492 -2.68 8.90 28.54
CA VAL A 492 -3.48 8.77 29.78
C VAL A 492 -3.81 7.33 30.15
N SER A 493 -2.96 6.38 29.74
CA SER A 493 -3.10 4.99 30.18
C SER A 493 -2.99 4.88 31.71
N GLY A 494 -3.98 4.25 32.33
CA GLY A 494 -3.95 3.93 33.75
C GLY A 494 -2.91 2.87 34.11
N ASN A 495 -2.52 2.80 35.38
CA ASN A 495 -1.60 1.78 35.87
C ASN A 495 -2.34 0.70 36.64
N PHE A 496 -1.93 -0.54 36.47
CA PHE A 496 -2.35 -1.65 37.30
C PHE A 496 -1.67 -1.59 38.69
N TRP A 497 -2.16 -2.38 39.62
CA TRP A 497 -1.66 -2.44 41.01
C TRP A 497 -0.15 -2.73 41.13
N ASN A 498 0.44 -3.38 40.14
CA ASN A 498 1.88 -3.67 40.07
C ASN A 498 2.71 -2.52 39.48
N GLY A 499 2.07 -1.37 39.20
CA GLY A 499 2.71 -0.17 38.64
C GLY A 499 2.90 -0.20 37.10
N LEU A 500 2.60 -1.31 36.43
CA LEU A 500 2.69 -1.39 34.99
C LEU A 500 1.52 -0.65 34.31
N SER A 501 1.82 0.12 33.28
CA SER A 501 0.78 0.82 32.51
C SER A 501 -0.12 -0.18 31.78
N SER A 502 -1.42 0.05 31.75
CA SER A 502 -2.37 -0.78 31.02
C SER A 502 -2.00 -0.92 29.53
N SER A 503 -1.49 0.16 28.91
CA SER A 503 -1.03 0.13 27.52
C SER A 503 0.12 -0.85 27.26
N ASP A 504 0.88 -1.21 28.29
CA ASP A 504 2.11 -2.01 28.15
C ASP A 504 1.85 -3.51 28.31
N TYR A 505 0.66 -3.90 28.80
CA TYR A 505 0.31 -5.29 28.97
C TYR A 505 0.14 -6.03 27.64
N SER A 506 0.66 -7.27 27.60
CA SER A 506 0.38 -8.21 26.53
C SER A 506 -1.12 -8.50 26.45
N ARG A 507 -1.65 -8.59 25.23
CA ARG A 507 -3.10 -8.77 24.97
C ARG A 507 -3.39 -9.79 23.88
N SER A 508 -4.61 -10.29 23.87
CA SER A 508 -5.12 -11.24 22.90
C SER A 508 -5.34 -10.62 21.51
N GLY A 509 -4.25 -10.50 20.74
CA GLY A 509 -4.27 -10.12 19.32
C GLY A 509 -4.25 -8.61 19.05
N TRP A 510 -4.13 -7.74 20.04
CA TRP A 510 -4.14 -6.30 19.86
C TRP A 510 -3.29 -5.55 20.88
N CYS A 511 -3.02 -4.28 20.64
CA CYS A 511 -2.46 -3.32 21.60
C CYS A 511 -3.13 -1.97 21.41
N PRO A 512 -3.28 -1.15 22.47
CA PRO A 512 -3.80 0.21 22.34
C PRO A 512 -2.99 1.07 21.38
N GLY A 513 -3.67 1.72 20.42
CA GLY A 513 -3.04 2.52 19.37
C GLY A 513 -2.60 1.73 18.12
N THR A 514 -2.96 0.44 18.00
CA THR A 514 -2.49 -0.39 16.87
C THR A 514 -3.61 -1.06 16.08
N ALA A 515 -3.30 -1.46 14.84
CA ALA A 515 -4.15 -2.34 14.05
C ALA A 515 -3.83 -3.82 14.31
N THR A 516 -4.81 -4.70 14.10
CA THR A 516 -4.64 -6.15 14.13
C THR A 516 -4.48 -6.70 12.73
N ASN A 517 -3.35 -7.33 12.47
CA ASN A 517 -3.07 -7.95 11.17
C ASN A 517 -3.91 -9.22 10.96
N PRO A 518 -4.47 -9.44 9.75
CA PRO A 518 -5.12 -10.69 9.42
C PRO A 518 -4.12 -11.85 9.32
N VAL A 519 -4.57 -13.04 9.71
CA VAL A 519 -3.88 -14.31 9.42
C VAL A 519 -4.48 -14.89 8.14
N TYR A 520 -3.63 -15.30 7.21
CA TYR A 520 -4.05 -15.97 5.97
C TYR A 520 -3.82 -17.46 6.09
N ILE A 521 -4.91 -18.23 6.15
CA ILE A 521 -4.90 -19.67 6.31
C ILE A 521 -5.06 -20.32 4.95
N ASP A 522 -4.10 -21.14 4.52
CA ASP A 522 -4.14 -21.82 3.23
C ASP A 522 -5.22 -22.92 3.21
N LEU A 523 -6.15 -22.80 2.26
CA LEU A 523 -7.22 -23.75 1.99
C LEU A 523 -7.16 -24.31 0.56
N SER A 524 -6.00 -24.17 -0.12
CA SER A 524 -5.83 -24.58 -1.53
C SER A 524 -6.04 -26.07 -1.79
N GLY A 525 -6.05 -26.90 -0.73
CA GLY A 525 -6.37 -28.33 -0.82
C GLY A 525 -7.86 -28.66 -0.90
N LEU A 526 -8.76 -27.69 -0.69
CA LEU A 526 -10.21 -27.92 -0.77
C LEU A 526 -10.66 -28.10 -2.21
N LYS A 527 -11.61 -29.02 -2.40
CA LYS A 527 -12.25 -29.26 -3.71
C LYS A 527 -13.39 -28.27 -3.93
N PRO A 528 -13.80 -28.02 -5.18
CA PRO A 528 -15.06 -27.33 -5.44
C PRO A 528 -16.25 -28.02 -4.78
N GLY A 529 -17.25 -27.25 -4.36
CA GLY A 529 -18.47 -27.75 -3.73
C GLY A 529 -18.73 -27.16 -2.35
N LYS A 530 -19.67 -27.76 -1.63
CA LYS A 530 -20.10 -27.30 -0.30
C LYS A 530 -19.14 -27.75 0.79
N HIS A 531 -18.87 -26.86 1.71
CA HIS A 531 -18.01 -27.05 2.88
C HIS A 531 -18.61 -26.39 4.11
N THR A 532 -18.19 -26.88 5.27
CA THR A 532 -18.53 -26.28 6.56
C THR A 532 -17.26 -25.79 7.24
N LEU A 533 -17.22 -24.51 7.61
CA LEU A 533 -16.15 -23.93 8.43
C LEU A 533 -16.66 -23.75 9.86
N ARG A 534 -15.86 -24.16 10.84
CA ARG A 534 -16.16 -23.97 12.27
C ARG A 534 -14.98 -23.33 12.98
N VAL A 535 -15.28 -22.28 13.76
CA VAL A 535 -14.34 -21.60 14.66
C VAL A 535 -14.69 -21.98 16.08
N ALA A 536 -13.73 -22.49 16.84
CA ALA A 536 -13.86 -22.82 18.27
C ALA A 536 -12.77 -22.11 19.07
N ILE A 537 -13.17 -21.47 20.18
CA ILE A 537 -12.28 -20.72 21.07
C ILE A 537 -12.64 -21.12 22.50
N PRO A 538 -11.67 -21.51 23.36
CA PRO A 538 -11.95 -21.81 24.77
C PRO A 538 -12.10 -20.53 25.58
N GLN A 539 -13.18 -19.78 25.30
CA GLN A 539 -13.50 -18.52 25.95
C GLN A 539 -13.60 -18.69 27.46
N GLY A 540 -13.05 -17.75 28.20
CA GLY A 540 -13.11 -17.71 29.66
C GLY A 540 -14.52 -17.48 30.19
N LYS A 541 -14.72 -17.83 31.46
CA LYS A 541 -15.98 -17.62 32.17
C LYS A 541 -16.17 -16.15 32.50
N ASP A 542 -17.43 -15.77 32.69
CA ASP A 542 -17.79 -14.45 33.20
C ASP A 542 -17.31 -14.30 34.66
N GLU A 543 -16.83 -13.12 35.04
CA GLU A 543 -16.39 -12.73 36.37
C GLU A 543 -17.24 -11.56 36.87
N GLY A 544 -18.23 -11.88 37.70
CA GLY A 544 -19.21 -10.88 38.15
C GLY A 544 -19.99 -10.27 36.98
N GLU A 545 -19.91 -8.95 36.83
CA GLU A 545 -20.51 -8.23 35.70
C GLU A 545 -19.56 -8.16 34.48
N SER A 546 -18.29 -8.56 34.61
CA SER A 546 -17.32 -8.59 33.55
C SER A 546 -17.41 -9.92 32.78
N PHE A 547 -17.37 -9.86 31.47
CA PHE A 547 -17.45 -11.04 30.60
C PHE A 547 -16.37 -11.01 29.52
N SER A 548 -15.90 -12.18 29.14
CA SER A 548 -15.05 -12.36 27.97
C SER A 548 -15.85 -12.43 26.71
N HIS A 549 -15.32 -11.89 25.62
CA HIS A 549 -15.88 -12.02 24.27
C HIS A 549 -14.80 -12.00 23.20
N TRP A 550 -15.14 -12.51 22.01
CA TRP A 550 -14.23 -12.58 20.89
C TRP A 550 -14.80 -11.87 19.68
N MET A 551 -14.01 -10.96 19.13
CA MET A 551 -14.26 -10.38 17.83
C MET A 551 -13.49 -11.16 16.78
N VAL A 552 -14.20 -11.96 15.99
CA VAL A 552 -13.64 -12.72 14.88
C VAL A 552 -14.28 -12.32 13.56
N SER A 553 -13.48 -12.19 12.51
CA SER A 553 -13.99 -12.04 11.15
C SER A 553 -13.27 -12.99 10.20
N GLY A 554 -14.01 -13.55 9.25
CA GLY A 554 -13.53 -14.49 8.27
C GLY A 554 -14.06 -14.19 6.87
N VAL A 555 -13.12 -14.04 5.93
CA VAL A 555 -13.40 -13.84 4.52
C VAL A 555 -12.64 -14.88 3.72
N LEU A 556 -13.36 -15.67 2.93
CA LEU A 556 -12.76 -16.61 2.01
C LEU A 556 -12.28 -15.86 0.77
N LEU A 557 -11.04 -16.08 0.38
CA LEU A 557 -10.39 -15.48 -0.78
C LEU A 557 -10.02 -16.56 -1.78
N TYR A 558 -10.24 -16.32 -3.07
CA TYR A 558 -9.80 -17.22 -4.13
C TYR A 558 -9.58 -16.49 -5.44
N GLU A 559 -8.84 -17.11 -6.34
CA GLU A 559 -8.58 -16.62 -7.69
C GLU A 559 -9.29 -17.50 -8.71
N GLN A 560 -10.00 -16.89 -9.66
CA GLN A 560 -10.70 -17.61 -10.71
C GLN A 560 -9.80 -17.79 -11.94
N THR A 561 -9.69 -19.03 -12.43
CA THR A 561 -8.80 -19.39 -13.56
C THR A 561 -9.47 -19.32 -14.92
N LYS A 562 -10.82 -19.27 -14.98
CA LYS A 562 -11.61 -19.11 -16.19
C LYS A 562 -12.73 -18.11 -15.92
N ASP A 563 -13.01 -17.23 -16.88
CA ASP A 563 -14.25 -16.47 -16.87
C ASP A 563 -15.38 -17.48 -17.13
N ASN A 564 -16.29 -17.66 -16.17
CA ASN A 564 -17.56 -18.33 -16.46
C ASN A 564 -18.30 -17.42 -17.46
N LYS A 565 -18.47 -17.92 -18.69
CA LYS A 565 -19.23 -17.26 -19.75
C LYS A 565 -20.72 -17.25 -19.43
#